data_6e6ede2fbc2d2902b2a2a9fdbac04cdf
#
_entry.id   6e6ede2fbc2d2902b2a2a9fdbac04cdf
#
_cell.length_a   1.000
_cell.length_b   1.000
_cell.length_c   1.000
_cell.angle_alpha   90.00
_cell.angle_beta   90.00
_cell.angle_gamma   90.00
#
_symmetry.space_group_name_H-M   'P 1'
#
loop_
_entity.id
_entity.type
_entity.pdbx_description
1 polymer ?
#
loop_
_entity_poly.entity_id
_entity_poly.type
_entity_poly.pdbx_seq_one_letter_code
_entity_poly.pdbx_strand_id
1 'polypeptide(L)'
;MVEPGPVGTAFVSNLSTADTSTADQKSLQLLQAFGSSLGKVTGGSVLQKSEEIAEVIKEILLSAKPHFKYITNKKCFVDEINAKLVDLTGDKLQDVIDKQDFFGMKSE
;
A
#
# COMPACT_ATOMS: atom_id res chain seq x y z
N MET A 1 9.09 16.59 -0.43
CA MET A 1 7.85 15.75 -0.56
C MET A 1 7.95 14.58 0.42
N VAL A 2 6.88 14.31 1.16
CA VAL A 2 6.78 13.16 2.08
C VAL A 2 5.73 12.20 1.54
N GLU A 3 6.10 10.93 1.38
CA GLU A 3 5.23 9.86 0.86
C GLU A 3 5.06 8.80 1.95
N PRO A 4 4.00 8.90 2.77
CA PRO A 4 3.69 7.86 3.74
C PRO A 4 3.11 6.62 3.05
N GLY A 5 3.43 5.46 3.60
CA GLY A 5 2.72 4.22 3.30
C GLY A 5 1.41 4.11 4.12
N PRO A 6 0.89 2.90 4.32
CA PRO A 6 -0.27 2.68 5.16
C PRO A 6 -0.04 3.18 6.59
N VAL A 7 -0.96 4.00 7.09
CA VAL A 7 -0.91 4.60 8.43
C VAL A 7 -2.05 4.04 9.28
N GLY A 8 -1.75 3.67 10.50
CA GLY A 8 -2.73 3.16 11.47
C GLY A 8 -3.65 4.27 11.98
N THR A 9 -4.70 4.55 11.23
CA THR A 9 -5.73 5.54 11.57
C THR A 9 -7.11 4.90 11.60
N ALA A 10 -8.11 5.65 12.02
CA ALA A 10 -9.51 5.21 11.99
C ALA A 10 -10.12 5.11 10.57
N PHE A 11 -9.30 5.27 9.51
CA PHE A 11 -9.79 5.25 8.13
C PHE A 11 -10.56 3.96 7.80
N VAL A 12 -9.96 2.79 8.10
CA VAL A 12 -10.59 1.50 7.79
C VAL A 12 -11.88 1.26 8.60
N SER A 13 -11.91 1.68 9.87
CA SER A 13 -13.09 1.54 10.72
C SER A 13 -14.24 2.48 10.31
N ASN A 14 -13.92 3.54 9.58
CA ASN A 14 -14.90 4.52 9.09
C ASN A 14 -15.35 4.24 7.65
N LEU A 15 -14.87 3.16 7.02
CA LEU A 15 -15.32 2.79 5.68
C LEU A 15 -16.77 2.31 5.70
N SER A 16 -17.59 2.88 4.82
CA SER A 16 -18.91 2.34 4.51
C SER A 16 -18.79 1.23 3.48
N THR A 17 -19.42 0.10 3.74
CA THR A 17 -19.50 -1.00 2.77
C THR A 17 -20.70 -0.81 1.84
N ALA A 18 -20.50 -1.08 0.56
CA ALA A 18 -21.61 -1.09 -0.41
C ALA A 18 -22.57 -2.25 -0.13
N ASP A 19 -23.83 -2.07 -0.48
CA ASP A 19 -24.78 -3.17 -0.51
C ASP A 19 -24.42 -4.15 -1.63
N THR A 20 -24.09 -5.37 -1.24
CA THR A 20 -23.69 -6.45 -2.14
C THR A 20 -24.78 -7.51 -2.33
N SER A 21 -26.00 -7.25 -1.86
CA SER A 21 -27.11 -8.22 -1.89
C SER A 21 -27.51 -8.69 -3.31
N THR A 22 -27.23 -7.86 -4.31
CA THR A 22 -27.52 -8.14 -5.73
C THR A 22 -26.29 -8.56 -6.52
N ALA A 23 -25.13 -8.65 -5.89
CA ALA A 23 -23.89 -9.01 -6.57
C ALA A 23 -23.86 -10.50 -6.93
N ASP A 24 -23.36 -10.82 -8.12
CA ASP A 24 -23.15 -12.20 -8.53
C ASP A 24 -22.01 -12.87 -7.73
N GLN A 25 -22.02 -14.21 -7.74
CA GLN A 25 -21.08 -15.00 -6.95
C GLN A 25 -19.60 -14.71 -7.29
N LYS A 26 -19.31 -14.48 -8.58
CA LYS A 26 -17.94 -14.17 -9.02
C LYS A 26 -17.46 -12.83 -8.49
N SER A 27 -18.31 -11.82 -8.54
CA SER A 27 -18.03 -10.50 -7.96
C SER A 27 -17.79 -10.57 -6.46
N LEU A 28 -18.59 -11.37 -5.74
CA LEU A 28 -18.40 -11.58 -4.30
C LEU A 28 -17.05 -12.27 -3.99
N GLN A 29 -16.66 -13.27 -4.77
CA GLN A 29 -15.37 -13.94 -4.62
C GLN A 29 -14.20 -12.98 -4.86
N LEU A 30 -14.26 -12.13 -5.87
CA LEU A 30 -13.26 -11.12 -6.15
C LEU A 30 -13.16 -10.09 -5.02
N LEU A 31 -14.29 -9.65 -4.50
CA LEU A 31 -14.33 -8.72 -3.36
C LEU A 31 -13.70 -9.32 -2.11
N GLN A 32 -13.96 -10.60 -1.82
CA GLN A 32 -13.35 -11.31 -0.70
C GLN A 32 -11.84 -11.47 -0.87
N ALA A 33 -11.39 -11.85 -2.07
CA ALA A 33 -9.96 -11.99 -2.39
C ALA A 33 -9.24 -10.65 -2.24
N PHE A 34 -9.82 -9.58 -2.77
CA PHE A 34 -9.28 -8.22 -2.64
C PHE A 34 -9.22 -7.79 -1.16
N GLY A 35 -10.29 -7.97 -0.40
CA GLY A 35 -10.33 -7.64 1.03
C GLY A 35 -9.27 -8.39 1.84
N SER A 36 -9.05 -9.68 1.54
CA SER A 36 -8.02 -10.49 2.17
C SER A 36 -6.62 -10.00 1.83
N SER A 37 -6.37 -9.64 0.57
CA SER A 37 -5.09 -9.10 0.12
C SER A 37 -4.83 -7.71 0.70
N LEU A 38 -5.84 -6.85 0.74
CA LEU A 38 -5.75 -5.54 1.37
C LEU A 38 -5.43 -5.67 2.87
N GLY A 39 -6.05 -6.62 3.57
CA GLY A 39 -5.75 -6.90 4.98
C GLY A 39 -4.30 -7.34 5.22
N LYS A 40 -3.67 -8.06 4.31
CA LYS A 40 -2.25 -8.41 4.39
C LYS A 40 -1.34 -7.18 4.25
N VAL A 41 -1.71 -6.26 3.36
CA VAL A 41 -0.92 -5.05 3.08
C VAL A 41 -1.14 -3.95 4.13
N THR A 42 -2.35 -3.87 4.70
CA THR A 42 -2.72 -2.83 5.67
C THR A 42 -2.75 -3.32 7.11
N GLY A 43 -2.43 -4.60 7.35
CA GLY A 43 -2.49 -5.21 8.68
C GLY A 43 -1.15 -5.24 9.43
N GLY A 44 -1.23 -5.22 10.74
CA GLY A 44 -0.14 -5.58 11.63
C GLY A 44 1.10 -4.71 11.55
N SER A 45 2.25 -5.34 11.31
CA SER A 45 3.58 -4.70 11.36
C SER A 45 3.89 -3.76 10.18
N VAL A 46 3.01 -3.70 9.18
CA VAL A 46 3.17 -2.85 7.99
C VAL A 46 2.66 -1.43 8.24
N LEU A 47 1.69 -1.28 9.15
CA LEU A 47 1.16 0.03 9.50
C LEU A 47 2.19 0.88 10.25
N GLN A 48 2.38 2.11 9.78
CA GLN A 48 3.12 3.12 10.53
C GLN A 48 2.20 3.81 11.54
N LYS A 49 2.78 4.23 12.64
CA LYS A 49 2.12 5.15 13.56
C LYS A 49 2.22 6.57 13.04
N SER A 50 1.22 7.41 13.31
CA SER A 50 1.22 8.83 12.93
C SER A 50 2.42 9.58 13.53
N GLU A 51 2.84 9.20 14.74
CA GLU A 51 3.98 9.79 15.44
C GLU A 51 5.30 9.54 14.69
N GLU A 52 5.47 8.35 14.08
CA GLU A 52 6.67 8.03 13.28
C GLU A 52 6.79 8.95 12.05
N ILE A 53 5.66 9.28 11.43
CA ILE A 53 5.62 10.21 10.31
C ILE A 53 5.90 11.64 10.77
N ALA A 54 5.35 12.03 11.91
CA ALA A 54 5.58 13.34 12.50
C ALA A 54 7.07 13.55 12.83
N GLU A 55 7.78 12.55 13.35
CA GLU A 55 9.23 12.65 13.60
C GLU A 55 10.02 12.81 12.29
N VAL A 56 9.67 12.09 11.23
CA VAL A 56 10.30 12.29 9.90
C VAL A 56 10.09 13.73 9.40
N ILE A 57 8.88 14.26 9.53
CA ILE A 57 8.59 15.66 9.13
C ILE A 57 9.42 16.65 9.97
N LYS A 58 9.51 16.43 11.26
CA LYS A 58 10.33 17.24 12.15
C LYS A 58 11.82 17.22 11.76
N GLU A 59 12.38 16.03 11.48
CA GLU A 59 13.76 15.89 11.01
C GLU A 59 13.99 16.66 9.70
N ILE A 60 13.04 16.60 8.76
CA ILE A 60 13.11 17.33 7.49
C ILE A 60 13.15 18.86 7.74
N LEU A 61 12.28 19.35 8.61
CA LEU A 61 12.21 20.79 8.94
C LEU A 61 13.47 21.31 9.63
N LEU A 62 14.17 20.46 10.38
CA LEU A 62 15.40 20.81 11.07
C LEU A 62 16.66 20.60 10.21
N SER A 63 16.53 19.96 9.05
CA SER A 63 17.65 19.65 8.17
C SER A 63 18.12 20.89 7.41
N ALA A 64 19.42 21.17 7.44
CA ALA A 64 20.01 22.24 6.65
C ALA A 64 19.97 21.97 5.13
N LYS A 65 19.88 20.68 4.73
CA LYS A 65 19.82 20.27 3.33
C LYS A 65 18.87 19.09 3.18
N PRO A 66 17.56 19.33 3.17
CA PRO A 66 16.59 18.26 3.02
C PRO A 66 16.63 17.64 1.61
N HIS A 67 16.35 16.34 1.52
CA HIS A 67 16.14 15.67 0.25
C HIS A 67 14.82 16.11 -0.40
N PHE A 68 14.74 15.96 -1.71
CA PHE A 68 13.51 16.27 -2.46
C PHE A 68 12.34 15.36 -2.06
N LYS A 69 12.62 14.08 -1.74
CA LYS A 69 11.63 13.05 -1.48
C LYS A 69 12.01 12.18 -0.28
N TYR A 70 11.02 11.85 0.54
CA TYR A 70 11.13 10.94 1.68
C TYR A 70 10.01 9.92 1.63
N ILE A 71 10.38 8.64 1.59
CA ILE A 71 9.47 7.50 1.77
C ILE A 71 9.57 7.12 3.24
N THR A 72 8.48 7.26 4.00
CA THR A 72 8.50 7.03 5.44
C THR A 72 8.39 5.56 5.79
N ASN A 73 7.56 4.79 5.07
CA ASN A 73 7.38 3.37 5.32
C ASN A 73 8.34 2.54 4.45
N LYS A 74 9.41 2.05 5.07
CA LYS A 74 10.41 1.19 4.41
C LYS A 74 10.06 -0.30 4.44
N LYS A 75 8.88 -0.66 4.94
CA LYS A 75 8.41 -2.06 5.05
C LYS A 75 7.32 -2.40 4.04
N CYS A 76 6.81 -1.40 3.34
CA CYS A 76 5.68 -1.56 2.43
C CYS A 76 5.99 -0.93 1.07
N PHE A 77 5.66 -1.63 0.01
CA PHE A 77 5.80 -1.17 -1.38
C PHE A 77 7.22 -0.78 -1.81
N VAL A 78 8.26 -1.23 -1.10
CA VAL A 78 9.65 -0.87 -1.44
C VAL A 78 10.06 -1.49 -2.77
N ASP A 79 9.69 -2.75 -3.01
CA ASP A 79 10.03 -3.47 -4.24
C ASP A 79 9.30 -2.87 -5.44
N GLU A 80 8.03 -2.48 -5.28
CA GLU A 80 7.22 -1.82 -6.30
C GLU A 80 7.78 -0.44 -6.64
N ILE A 81 8.16 0.34 -5.64
CA ILE A 81 8.76 1.66 -5.83
C ILE A 81 10.10 1.53 -6.57
N ASN A 82 10.94 0.59 -6.15
CA ASN A 82 12.21 0.34 -6.80
C ASN A 82 12.03 -0.15 -8.24
N ALA A 83 11.12 -1.08 -8.48
CA ALA A 83 10.83 -1.57 -9.82
C ALA A 83 10.38 -0.44 -10.75
N LYS A 84 9.49 0.44 -10.26
CA LYS A 84 9.02 1.60 -11.02
C LYS A 84 10.12 2.61 -11.33
N LEU A 85 11.09 2.78 -10.45
CA LEU A 85 12.17 3.77 -10.62
C LEU A 85 13.29 3.31 -11.55
N VAL A 86 13.52 2.00 -11.70
CA VAL A 86 14.62 1.44 -12.50
C VAL A 86 14.20 0.94 -13.87
N ASP A 87 12.91 0.84 -14.13
CA ASP A 87 12.38 0.31 -15.38
C ASP A 87 11.34 1.26 -16.01
N LEU A 88 11.73 1.86 -17.12
CA LEU A 88 10.87 2.80 -17.86
C LEU A 88 9.76 2.11 -18.66
N THR A 89 9.86 0.80 -18.91
CA THR A 89 8.81 0.02 -19.58
C THR A 89 7.67 -0.34 -18.68
N GLY A 90 7.92 -0.47 -17.38
CA GLY A 90 6.94 -0.90 -16.37
C GLY A 90 6.86 -2.41 -16.19
N ASP A 91 7.59 -3.21 -16.99
CA ASP A 91 7.53 -4.68 -16.94
C ASP A 91 7.95 -5.22 -15.56
N LYS A 92 8.99 -4.63 -14.96
CA LYS A 92 9.42 -5.02 -13.60
C LYS A 92 8.38 -4.72 -12.54
N LEU A 93 7.65 -3.62 -12.66
CA LEU A 93 6.56 -3.31 -11.75
C LEU A 93 5.41 -4.31 -11.92
N GLN A 94 5.08 -4.66 -13.16
CA GLN A 94 4.06 -5.66 -13.44
C GLN A 94 4.44 -7.03 -12.85
N ASP A 95 5.69 -7.47 -13.01
CA ASP A 95 6.19 -8.71 -12.42
C ASP A 95 6.06 -8.74 -10.88
N VAL A 96 6.31 -7.62 -10.20
CA VAL A 96 6.18 -7.52 -8.75
C VAL A 96 4.71 -7.61 -8.34
N ILE A 97 3.82 -6.92 -9.04
CA ILE A 97 2.37 -6.94 -8.77
C ILE A 97 1.81 -8.36 -8.98
N ASP A 98 2.18 -9.03 -10.07
CA ASP A 98 1.73 -10.37 -10.40
C ASP A 98 2.17 -11.41 -9.36
N LYS A 99 3.37 -11.25 -8.78
CA LYS A 99 3.86 -12.12 -7.69
C LYS A 99 3.06 -11.96 -6.41
N GLN A 100 2.47 -10.81 -6.16
CA GLN A 100 1.67 -10.54 -4.96
C GLN A 100 0.27 -11.16 -5.02
N ASP A 101 -0.17 -11.56 -6.22
CA ASP A 101 -1.47 -12.22 -6.44
C ASP A 101 -2.63 -11.51 -5.71
N PHE A 102 -2.76 -10.20 -5.95
CA PHE A 102 -3.71 -9.34 -5.26
C PHE A 102 -5.16 -9.82 -5.37
N PHE A 103 -5.49 -10.53 -6.44
CA PHE A 103 -6.85 -10.99 -6.72
C PHE A 103 -7.00 -12.51 -6.61
N GLY A 104 -5.95 -13.25 -6.20
CA GLY A 104 -6.00 -14.71 -6.16
C GLY A 104 -6.27 -15.34 -7.53
N MET A 105 -5.87 -14.65 -8.60
CA MET A 105 -6.17 -15.01 -9.99
C MET A 105 -4.94 -15.56 -10.73
N LYS A 106 -3.95 -16.10 -10.04
CA LYS A 106 -2.88 -16.81 -10.73
C LYS A 106 -3.53 -17.91 -11.57
N SER A 107 -3.54 -17.70 -12.88
CA SER A 107 -3.75 -18.79 -13.82
C SER A 107 -2.70 -19.85 -13.58
N GLU A 108 -3.17 -21.05 -13.30
CA GLU A 108 -2.33 -22.24 -13.27
C GLU A 108 -1.50 -22.39 -14.55
#